data_fd85d751c1c8236d5611e6198e18d8d0
#
_entry.id   fd85d751c1c8236d5611e6198e18d8d0
#
_cell.length_a   1.000
_cell.length_b   1.000
_cell.length_c   1.000
_cell.angle_alpha   90.00
_cell.angle_beta   90.00
_cell.angle_gamma   90.00
#
_symmetry.space_group_name_H-M   'P 1'
#
loop_
_entity.id
_entity.type
_entity.pdbx_description
1 polymer ?
#
loop_
_entity_poly.entity_id
_entity_poly.type
_entity_poly.pdbx_seq_one_letter_code
_entity_poly.pdbx_strand_id
1 'polypeptide(L)'
;LINLEGALTEEGYAVHKDNSFRGPTSYVNILTQNSVEAVTLANDHSMDYGQKGYDSTKAVLDTAKIPYVERDSSTVITTKNGLKVGVYGAVYYKMDVDQISADIRKLSKEADIVVFAPHWGYENSAQCNSDQEKIARAAIDAGADIVYGCHPHVLQAMEEYKSGVIWYSL
;
A
#
# COMPACT_ATOMS: atom_id res chain seq x y z
N LEU A 1 -2.94 -9.20 -0.30
CA LEU A 1 -2.85 -7.73 -0.31
C LEU A 1 -2.73 -7.24 -1.73
N ILE A 2 -3.46 -6.18 -2.09
CA ILE A 2 -3.32 -5.48 -3.38
C ILE A 2 -3.28 -3.96 -3.18
N ASN A 3 -2.75 -3.24 -4.18
CA ASN A 3 -2.88 -1.79 -4.25
C ASN A 3 -4.24 -1.43 -4.88
N LEU A 4 -5.10 -0.72 -4.15
CA LEU A 4 -6.37 -0.18 -4.66
C LEU A 4 -6.13 1.25 -5.13
N GLU A 5 -5.73 1.39 -6.39
CA GLU A 5 -5.35 2.66 -6.98
C GLU A 5 -6.55 3.33 -7.66
N GLY A 6 -7.16 4.24 -6.93
CA GLY A 6 -8.36 4.96 -7.31
C GLY A 6 -9.40 5.00 -6.21
N ALA A 7 -10.53 5.66 -6.46
CA ALA A 7 -11.64 5.79 -5.52
C ALA A 7 -12.81 4.87 -5.89
N LEU A 8 -13.41 4.20 -4.90
CA LEU A 8 -14.70 3.51 -5.03
C LEU A 8 -15.81 4.44 -4.52
N THR A 9 -16.41 5.21 -5.44
CA THR A 9 -17.36 6.24 -5.05
C THR A 9 -18.26 6.69 -6.21
N GLU A 10 -19.47 7.07 -5.89
CA GLU A 10 -20.35 7.88 -6.73
C GLU A 10 -20.29 9.37 -6.33
N GLU A 11 -19.59 9.70 -5.25
CA GLU A 11 -19.54 11.04 -4.67
C GLU A 11 -18.24 11.78 -4.98
N GLY A 12 -18.21 13.08 -4.67
CA GLY A 12 -17.05 13.93 -4.88
C GLY A 12 -16.90 14.41 -6.31
N TYR A 13 -15.91 15.26 -6.51
CA TYR A 13 -15.51 15.78 -7.80
C TYR A 13 -14.06 15.42 -8.05
N ALA A 14 -13.74 15.14 -9.31
CA ALA A 14 -12.36 14.89 -9.70
C ALA A 14 -11.47 16.07 -9.29
N VAL A 15 -10.35 15.76 -8.62
CA VAL A 15 -9.33 16.77 -8.37
C VAL A 15 -8.66 17.15 -9.70
N HIS A 16 -8.15 18.37 -9.78
CA HIS A 16 -7.59 18.88 -11.03
C HIS A 16 -6.17 18.29 -11.22
N LYS A 17 -6.11 17.13 -11.89
CA LYS A 17 -4.88 16.47 -12.34
C LYS A 17 -5.14 15.71 -13.65
N ASP A 18 -4.08 15.32 -14.36
CA ASP A 18 -4.17 14.74 -15.69
C ASP A 18 -5.01 13.45 -15.75
N ASN A 19 -4.88 12.60 -14.72
CA ASN A 19 -5.66 11.37 -14.61
C ASN A 19 -6.34 11.32 -13.24
N SER A 20 -7.61 10.92 -13.22
CA SER A 20 -8.40 10.70 -12.00
C SER A 20 -9.18 9.40 -12.14
N PHE A 21 -8.96 8.46 -11.21
CA PHE A 21 -9.53 7.12 -11.29
C PHE A 21 -10.69 6.93 -10.31
N ARG A 22 -11.80 6.42 -10.85
CA ARG A 22 -12.99 6.11 -10.08
C ARG A 22 -13.69 4.86 -10.59
N GLY A 23 -14.06 3.98 -9.68
CA GLY A 23 -15.03 2.93 -9.91
C GLY A 23 -16.30 3.14 -9.08
N PRO A 24 -17.45 2.60 -9.50
CA PRO A 24 -18.65 2.58 -8.67
C PRO A 24 -18.39 1.76 -7.40
N THR A 25 -19.11 2.08 -6.30
CA THR A 25 -18.98 1.39 -5.01
C THR A 25 -19.20 -0.12 -5.12
N SER A 26 -20.03 -0.56 -6.07
CA SER A 26 -20.27 -1.98 -6.35
C SER A 26 -19.02 -2.75 -6.80
N TYR A 27 -17.95 -2.07 -7.23
CA TYR A 27 -16.69 -2.74 -7.62
C TYR A 27 -15.95 -3.36 -6.43
N VAL A 28 -16.35 -3.07 -5.20
CA VAL A 28 -15.89 -3.82 -4.02
C VAL A 28 -16.16 -5.33 -4.17
N ASN A 29 -17.16 -5.72 -4.95
CA ASN A 29 -17.45 -7.13 -5.25
C ASN A 29 -16.31 -7.83 -6.00
N ILE A 30 -15.49 -7.09 -6.77
CA ILE A 30 -14.30 -7.65 -7.42
C ILE A 30 -13.31 -8.13 -6.35
N LEU A 31 -13.18 -7.40 -5.25
CA LEU A 31 -12.29 -7.74 -4.15
C LEU A 31 -12.82 -8.95 -3.37
N THR A 32 -14.10 -8.92 -2.99
CA THR A 32 -14.72 -9.97 -2.15
C THR A 32 -14.84 -11.30 -2.88
N GLN A 33 -15.04 -11.29 -4.21
CA GLN A 33 -15.18 -12.51 -5.03
C GLN A 33 -13.84 -13.15 -5.42
N ASN A 34 -12.73 -12.43 -5.27
CA ASN A 34 -11.41 -12.87 -5.72
C ASN A 34 -10.40 -13.04 -4.58
N SER A 35 -10.87 -13.33 -3.37
CA SER A 35 -10.03 -13.64 -2.20
C SER A 35 -9.00 -12.53 -1.92
N VAL A 36 -9.43 -11.26 -1.97
CA VAL A 36 -8.61 -10.14 -1.54
C VAL A 36 -8.83 -9.90 -0.05
N GLU A 37 -7.84 -10.19 0.76
CA GLU A 37 -7.91 -10.10 2.23
C GLU A 37 -7.64 -8.70 2.76
N ALA A 38 -6.92 -7.86 2.00
CA ALA A 38 -6.61 -6.48 2.38
C ALA A 38 -6.20 -5.65 1.17
N VAL A 39 -6.31 -4.32 1.31
CA VAL A 39 -5.86 -3.39 0.29
C VAL A 39 -4.96 -2.29 0.88
N THR A 40 -4.04 -1.74 0.07
CA THR A 40 -3.39 -0.47 0.40
C THR A 40 -4.11 0.67 -0.33
N LEU A 41 -4.42 1.73 0.43
CA LEU A 41 -4.87 3.03 -0.05
C LEU A 41 -3.72 4.05 -0.07
N ALA A 42 -2.51 3.61 0.28
CA ALA A 42 -1.31 4.44 0.26
C ALA A 42 -0.80 4.57 -1.18
N ASN A 43 -1.50 5.36 -2.00
CA ASN A 43 -1.14 5.68 -3.38
C ASN A 43 -1.53 7.11 -3.73
N ASP A 44 -1.15 7.58 -4.90
CA ASP A 44 -1.41 8.95 -5.35
C ASP A 44 -2.79 9.15 -5.97
N HIS A 45 -3.55 8.06 -6.20
CA HIS A 45 -4.89 8.09 -6.75
C HIS A 45 -6.03 7.90 -5.73
N SER A 46 -5.71 7.59 -4.47
CA SER A 46 -6.73 7.40 -3.43
C SER A 46 -7.58 8.64 -3.16
N MET A 47 -7.03 9.84 -3.41
CA MET A 47 -7.70 11.14 -3.21
C MET A 47 -8.22 11.78 -4.50
N ASP A 48 -8.32 11.06 -5.60
CA ASP A 48 -8.72 11.60 -6.91
C ASP A 48 -10.10 12.26 -6.93
N TYR A 49 -10.96 11.88 -6.01
CA TYR A 49 -12.31 12.48 -5.83
C TYR A 49 -12.42 13.21 -4.49
N GLY A 50 -11.28 13.73 -3.99
CA GLY A 50 -11.18 14.49 -2.76
C GLY A 50 -11.57 13.67 -1.53
N GLN A 51 -11.74 14.35 -0.40
CA GLN A 51 -12.03 13.69 0.87
C GLN A 51 -13.32 12.86 0.82
N LYS A 52 -14.35 13.33 0.11
CA LYS A 52 -15.63 12.60 -0.01
C LYS A 52 -15.46 11.26 -0.73
N GLY A 53 -14.69 11.23 -1.83
CA GLY A 53 -14.41 10.00 -2.56
C GLY A 53 -13.58 9.02 -1.71
N TYR A 54 -12.61 9.54 -0.97
CA TYR A 54 -11.78 8.75 -0.06
C TYR A 54 -12.60 8.14 1.08
N ASP A 55 -13.46 8.94 1.74
CA ASP A 55 -14.32 8.48 2.82
C ASP A 55 -15.35 7.46 2.32
N SER A 56 -15.90 7.66 1.11
CA SER A 56 -16.76 6.68 0.44
C SER A 56 -16.04 5.35 0.23
N THR A 57 -14.80 5.39 -0.27
CA THR A 57 -13.98 4.19 -0.48
C THR A 57 -13.78 3.42 0.83
N LYS A 58 -13.43 4.11 1.91
CA LYS A 58 -13.27 3.48 3.24
C LYS A 58 -14.58 2.87 3.74
N ALA A 59 -15.69 3.60 3.64
CA ALA A 59 -17.01 3.09 4.08
C ALA A 59 -17.43 1.83 3.31
N VAL A 60 -17.10 1.75 2.03
CA VAL A 60 -17.36 0.57 1.19
C VAL A 60 -16.50 -0.61 1.64
N LEU A 61 -15.20 -0.40 1.89
CA LEU A 61 -14.28 -1.43 2.39
C LEU A 61 -14.69 -1.92 3.79
N ASP A 62 -15.07 -1.00 4.70
CA ASP A 62 -15.58 -1.32 6.04
C ASP A 62 -16.83 -2.20 5.98
N THR A 63 -17.78 -1.84 5.11
CA THR A 63 -19.02 -2.62 4.88
C THR A 63 -18.70 -4.02 4.35
N ALA A 64 -17.72 -4.13 3.46
CA ALA A 64 -17.25 -5.39 2.91
C ALA A 64 -16.33 -6.17 3.86
N LYS A 65 -15.94 -5.57 5.00
CA LYS A 65 -14.99 -6.13 5.97
C LYS A 65 -13.61 -6.43 5.35
N ILE A 66 -13.17 -5.59 4.42
CA ILE A 66 -11.84 -5.66 3.84
C ILE A 66 -10.95 -4.65 4.58
N PRO A 67 -9.97 -5.12 5.35
CA PRO A 67 -8.98 -4.25 5.98
C PRO A 67 -8.21 -3.43 4.94
N TYR A 68 -7.85 -2.22 5.31
CA TYR A 68 -7.02 -1.36 4.48
C TYR A 68 -5.95 -0.66 5.29
N VAL A 69 -4.87 -0.28 4.61
CA VAL A 69 -3.83 0.57 5.16
C VAL A 69 -3.83 1.91 4.45
N GLU A 70 -3.83 2.98 5.23
CA GLU A 70 -3.79 4.36 4.74
C GLU A 70 -2.33 4.82 4.58
N ARG A 71 -2.13 5.98 3.96
CA ARG A 71 -0.81 6.56 3.81
C ARG A 71 -0.19 6.91 5.17
N ASP A 72 1.10 6.63 5.31
CA ASP A 72 1.92 6.89 6.50
C ASP A 72 1.30 6.29 7.77
N SER A 73 0.67 5.13 7.62
CA SER A 73 0.04 4.40 8.72
C SER A 73 0.26 2.90 8.64
N SER A 74 -0.14 2.19 9.68
CA SER A 74 -0.07 0.73 9.73
C SER A 74 -1.40 0.11 10.16
N THR A 75 -1.62 -1.12 9.70
CA THR A 75 -2.77 -1.95 10.06
C THR A 75 -2.28 -3.36 10.36
N VAL A 76 -2.78 -3.98 11.43
CA VAL A 76 -2.51 -5.40 11.75
C VAL A 76 -3.73 -6.23 11.39
N ILE A 77 -3.54 -7.22 10.54
CA ILE A 77 -4.57 -8.12 10.04
C ILE A 77 -4.33 -9.50 10.65
N THR A 78 -5.32 -10.03 11.34
CA THR A 78 -5.25 -11.40 11.86
C THR A 78 -5.88 -12.36 10.86
N THR A 79 -5.09 -13.31 10.38
CA THR A 79 -5.56 -14.36 9.46
C THR A 79 -6.47 -15.36 10.18
N LYS A 80 -7.18 -16.18 9.41
CA LYS A 80 -8.04 -17.25 9.98
C LYS A 80 -7.27 -18.24 10.88
N ASN A 81 -5.98 -18.39 10.64
CA ASN A 81 -5.11 -19.28 11.41
C ASN A 81 -4.43 -18.58 12.61
N GLY A 82 -4.82 -17.33 12.89
CA GLY A 82 -4.28 -16.56 14.01
C GLY A 82 -2.97 -15.83 13.72
N LEU A 83 -2.38 -15.97 12.52
CA LEU A 83 -1.17 -15.25 12.12
C LEU A 83 -1.48 -13.74 11.97
N LYS A 84 -0.65 -12.90 12.58
CA LYS A 84 -0.76 -11.44 12.49
C LYS A 84 0.14 -10.92 11.38
N VAL A 85 -0.46 -10.28 10.40
CA VAL A 85 0.25 -9.60 9.31
C VAL A 85 0.12 -8.10 9.50
N GLY A 86 1.23 -7.44 9.80
CA GLY A 86 1.31 -5.99 9.86
C GLY A 86 1.61 -5.42 8.49
N VAL A 87 0.87 -4.41 8.05
CA VAL A 87 1.11 -3.72 6.80
C VAL A 87 1.35 -2.24 7.10
N TYR A 88 2.44 -1.67 6.59
CA TYR A 88 2.72 -0.24 6.64
C TYR A 88 2.70 0.35 5.23
N GLY A 89 1.92 1.40 5.01
CA GLY A 89 1.75 2.07 3.72
C GLY A 89 2.44 3.42 3.65
N ALA A 90 3.16 3.73 2.56
CA ALA A 90 3.79 5.03 2.33
C ALA A 90 3.74 5.46 0.87
N VAL A 91 3.80 6.78 0.61
CA VAL A 91 3.76 7.36 -0.74
C VAL A 91 4.96 8.28 -0.98
N TYR A 92 5.52 8.22 -2.17
CA TYR A 92 6.84 8.75 -2.57
C TYR A 92 7.14 10.22 -2.23
N TYR A 93 6.13 11.11 -2.17
CA TYR A 93 6.41 12.55 -2.01
C TYR A 93 6.83 12.99 -0.60
N LYS A 94 6.86 12.09 0.38
CA LYS A 94 7.24 12.40 1.77
C LYS A 94 7.83 11.20 2.51
N MET A 95 8.55 10.33 1.81
CA MET A 95 9.16 9.18 2.47
C MET A 95 10.35 9.62 3.32
N ASP A 96 10.13 9.68 4.63
CA ASP A 96 11.18 9.85 5.64
C ASP A 96 11.65 8.47 6.10
N VAL A 97 12.89 8.12 5.75
CA VAL A 97 13.49 6.81 6.05
C VAL A 97 13.54 6.54 7.55
N ASP A 98 13.82 7.54 8.36
CA ASP A 98 13.95 7.39 9.81
C ASP A 98 12.57 7.15 10.43
N GLN A 99 11.55 7.89 9.98
CA GLN A 99 10.16 7.69 10.42
C GLN A 99 9.63 6.32 9.99
N ILE A 100 9.80 5.93 8.72
CA ILE A 100 9.41 4.61 8.20
C ILE A 100 10.06 3.50 9.02
N SER A 101 11.37 3.62 9.27
CA SER A 101 12.12 2.63 10.07
C SER A 101 11.60 2.56 11.52
N ALA A 102 11.23 3.68 12.12
CA ALA A 102 10.70 3.71 13.48
C ALA A 102 9.32 3.02 13.54
N ASP A 103 8.44 3.31 12.58
CA ASP A 103 7.10 2.74 12.52
C ASP A 103 7.13 1.24 12.22
N ILE A 104 8.00 0.79 11.31
CA ILE A 104 8.21 -0.64 11.03
C ILE A 104 8.75 -1.37 12.26
N ARG A 105 9.73 -0.79 13.01
CA ARG A 105 10.21 -1.38 14.27
C ARG A 105 9.13 -1.51 15.33
N LYS A 106 8.17 -0.58 15.35
CA LYS A 106 7.02 -0.68 16.25
C LYS A 106 6.09 -1.80 15.79
N LEU A 107 5.76 -1.83 14.51
CA LEU A 107 4.87 -2.81 13.90
C LEU A 107 5.41 -4.25 14.04
N SER A 108 6.74 -4.45 13.93
CA SER A 108 7.39 -5.76 14.08
C SER A 108 7.30 -6.36 15.48
N LYS A 109 6.89 -5.58 16.50
CA LYS A 109 6.60 -6.07 17.84
C LYS A 109 5.14 -6.52 18.02
N GLU A 110 4.28 -6.19 17.06
CA GLU A 110 2.84 -6.41 17.12
C GLU A 110 2.36 -7.47 16.11
N ALA A 111 3.20 -7.79 15.12
CA ALA A 111 2.89 -8.69 14.02
C ALA A 111 3.93 -9.81 13.87
N ASP A 112 3.50 -10.96 13.34
CA ASP A 112 4.36 -12.11 13.05
C ASP A 112 5.05 -11.97 11.68
N ILE A 113 4.42 -11.25 10.73
CA ILE A 113 4.95 -10.89 9.42
C ILE A 113 4.70 -9.41 9.20
N VAL A 114 5.69 -8.68 8.72
CA VAL A 114 5.58 -7.26 8.41
C VAL A 114 5.80 -7.03 6.91
N VAL A 115 4.80 -6.39 6.30
CA VAL A 115 4.82 -5.97 4.90
C VAL A 115 4.94 -4.45 4.85
N PHE A 116 5.99 -3.95 4.22
CA PHE A 116 6.08 -2.55 3.82
C PHE A 116 5.53 -2.42 2.40
N ALA A 117 4.49 -1.59 2.22
CA ALA A 117 3.80 -1.37 0.95
C ALA A 117 4.01 0.07 0.44
N PRO A 118 5.17 0.40 -0.13
CA PRO A 118 5.44 1.71 -0.68
C PRO A 118 4.85 1.89 -2.09
N HIS A 119 4.36 3.09 -2.35
CA HIS A 119 3.96 3.58 -3.66
C HIS A 119 5.00 4.61 -4.13
N TRP A 120 5.92 4.24 -5.03
CA TRP A 120 7.18 4.95 -5.24
C TRP A 120 7.79 4.78 -6.64
N GLY A 121 8.92 5.46 -6.88
CA GLY A 121 9.70 5.32 -8.12
C GLY A 121 9.18 6.23 -9.24
N TYR A 122 9.48 5.88 -10.48
CA TYR A 122 9.06 6.61 -11.66
C TYR A 122 8.19 5.72 -12.55
N GLU A 123 7.10 6.26 -13.05
CA GLU A 123 6.25 5.58 -14.02
C GLU A 123 7.05 5.11 -15.25
N ASN A 124 6.71 3.92 -15.73
CA ASN A 124 7.30 3.28 -16.90
C ASN A 124 8.82 3.00 -16.80
N SER A 125 9.42 3.12 -15.60
CA SER A 125 10.82 2.75 -15.38
C SER A 125 10.91 1.29 -14.97
N ALA A 126 11.55 0.45 -15.79
CA ALA A 126 11.81 -0.95 -15.44
C ALA A 126 12.98 -1.13 -14.45
N GLN A 127 13.68 -0.06 -14.11
CA GLN A 127 14.78 -0.07 -13.14
C GLN A 127 14.39 0.70 -11.90
N CYS A 128 14.61 0.11 -10.74
CA CYS A 128 14.49 0.83 -9.47
C CYS A 128 15.58 1.90 -9.35
N ASN A 129 15.28 2.98 -8.66
CA ASN A 129 16.24 4.03 -8.40
C ASN A 129 16.92 3.84 -7.01
N SER A 130 17.97 4.64 -6.75
CA SER A 130 18.73 4.56 -5.50
C SER A 130 17.91 4.86 -4.24
N ASP A 131 16.87 5.68 -4.35
CA ASP A 131 15.99 5.99 -3.21
C ASP A 131 15.11 4.79 -2.88
N GLN A 132 14.57 4.10 -3.89
CA GLN A 132 13.83 2.85 -3.70
C GLN A 132 14.72 1.82 -3.01
N GLU A 133 15.96 1.61 -3.47
CA GLU A 133 16.90 0.65 -2.86
C GLU A 133 17.22 1.01 -1.40
N LYS A 134 17.53 2.28 -1.14
CA LYS A 134 17.85 2.77 0.21
C LYS A 134 16.68 2.55 1.18
N ILE A 135 15.47 2.96 0.77
CA ILE A 135 14.28 2.87 1.62
C ILE A 135 13.88 1.42 1.85
N ALA A 136 13.91 0.58 0.80
CA ALA A 136 13.59 -0.85 0.90
C ALA A 136 14.49 -1.57 1.89
N ARG A 137 15.81 -1.41 1.74
CA ARG A 137 16.79 -2.05 2.62
C ARG A 137 16.69 -1.54 4.06
N ALA A 138 16.43 -0.25 4.26
CA ALA A 138 16.18 0.32 5.59
C ALA A 138 14.90 -0.26 6.23
N ALA A 139 13.86 -0.52 5.45
CA ALA A 139 12.63 -1.16 5.92
C ALA A 139 12.89 -2.60 6.40
N ILE A 140 13.65 -3.41 5.62
CA ILE A 140 14.06 -4.76 6.03
C ILE A 140 14.94 -4.68 7.29
N ASP A 141 15.89 -3.75 7.35
CA ASP A 141 16.75 -3.53 8.53
C ASP A 141 15.96 -3.12 9.78
N ALA A 142 14.79 -2.53 9.59
CA ALA A 142 13.87 -2.16 10.66
C ALA A 142 12.94 -3.30 11.09
N GLY A 143 12.88 -4.41 10.36
CA GLY A 143 12.09 -5.59 10.69
C GLY A 143 10.92 -5.87 9.75
N ALA A 144 10.91 -5.31 8.54
CA ALA A 144 10.01 -5.76 7.49
C ALA A 144 10.52 -7.10 6.91
N ASP A 145 9.60 -8.02 6.65
CA ASP A 145 9.88 -9.30 6.00
C ASP A 145 9.72 -9.18 4.48
N ILE A 146 8.78 -8.35 4.05
CA ILE A 146 8.43 -8.17 2.65
C ILE A 146 8.32 -6.68 2.33
N VAL A 147 8.93 -6.25 1.23
CA VAL A 147 8.65 -4.97 0.59
C VAL A 147 7.84 -5.23 -0.69
N TYR A 148 6.65 -4.67 -0.74
CA TYR A 148 5.68 -4.78 -1.83
C TYR A 148 5.50 -3.43 -2.52
N GLY A 149 6.37 -3.10 -3.47
CA GLY A 149 6.39 -1.83 -4.17
C GLY A 149 5.36 -1.75 -5.31
N CYS A 150 4.78 -0.55 -5.49
CA CYS A 150 3.85 -0.20 -6.56
C CYS A 150 4.18 1.18 -7.13
N HIS A 151 3.49 1.64 -8.15
CA HIS A 151 3.52 2.92 -8.86
C HIS A 151 4.21 2.88 -10.24
N PRO A 152 5.35 2.19 -10.48
CA PRO A 152 5.98 2.27 -11.80
C PRO A 152 5.15 1.72 -12.96
N HIS A 153 4.06 0.99 -12.71
CA HIS A 153 3.19 0.34 -13.70
C HIS A 153 3.91 -0.62 -14.65
N VAL A 154 5.12 -1.01 -14.26
CA VAL A 154 5.94 -2.03 -14.92
C VAL A 154 6.66 -2.84 -13.86
N LEU A 155 6.93 -4.11 -14.15
CA LEU A 155 7.71 -4.95 -13.24
C LEU A 155 9.13 -4.41 -13.09
N GLN A 156 9.59 -4.30 -11.86
CA GLN A 156 10.99 -4.04 -11.51
C GLN A 156 11.63 -5.29 -10.88
N ALA A 157 12.93 -5.24 -10.62
CA ALA A 157 13.66 -6.35 -10.06
C ALA A 157 13.12 -6.79 -8.69
N MET A 158 13.39 -8.05 -8.35
CA MET A 158 13.26 -8.60 -7.01
C MET A 158 14.66 -8.71 -6.39
N GLU A 159 14.76 -8.45 -5.09
CA GLU A 159 15.99 -8.60 -4.32
C GLU A 159 15.71 -9.42 -3.06
N GLU A 160 16.54 -10.42 -2.78
CA GLU A 160 16.66 -11.02 -1.46
C GLU A 160 17.69 -10.23 -0.66
N TYR A 161 17.28 -9.59 0.42
CA TYR A 161 18.15 -8.79 1.26
C TYR A 161 18.04 -9.22 2.72
N LYS A 162 19.16 -9.72 3.28
CA LYS A 162 19.20 -10.29 4.64
C LYS A 162 18.13 -11.37 4.84
N SER A 163 17.15 -11.10 5.72
CA SER A 163 16.05 -12.03 6.03
C SER A 163 14.77 -11.73 5.24
N GLY A 164 14.74 -10.71 4.41
CA GLY A 164 13.53 -10.26 3.74
C GLY A 164 13.61 -10.30 2.22
N VAL A 165 12.46 -10.10 1.60
CA VAL A 165 12.30 -10.05 0.14
C VAL A 165 11.75 -8.69 -0.28
N ILE A 166 12.36 -8.10 -1.29
CA ILE A 166 11.99 -6.80 -1.85
C ILE A 166 11.49 -7.01 -3.28
N TRP A 167 10.22 -6.69 -3.51
CA TRP A 167 9.66 -6.50 -4.84
C TRP A 167 9.57 -5.01 -5.09
N TYR A 168 10.44 -4.46 -5.94
CA TYR A 168 10.50 -3.02 -6.18
C TYR A 168 9.29 -2.48 -6.91
N SER A 169 8.66 -3.26 -7.79
CA SER A 169 7.36 -2.97 -8.43
C SER A 169 6.72 -4.25 -8.93
N LEU A 170 5.44 -4.43 -8.58
CA LEU A 170 4.55 -5.49 -9.03
C LEU A 170 3.35 -4.92 -9.77
#